data_91456d99588e336f140b6f7a9246cd55
#
_entry.id   91456d99588e336f140b6f7a9246cd55
#
_cell.length_a   1.000
_cell.length_b   1.000
_cell.length_c   1.000
_cell.angle_alpha   90.00
_cell.angle_beta   90.00
_cell.angle_gamma   90.00
#
_symmetry.space_group_name_H-M   'P 1'
#
loop_
_entity.id
_entity.type
_entity.pdbx_description
1 polymer ?
#
loop_
_entity_poly.entity_id
_entity_poly.type
_entity_poly.pdbx_seq_one_letter_code
_entity_poly.pdbx_strand_id
1 'polypeptide(L)' 'MSAENNKVIRLKQVAKELNVGIHTIVEYLGKKGKKIDENPNTKIDSDMYDLLSKVFQGEKKLKEASK' A
#
# COMPACT_ATOMS: atom_id res chain seq x y z
N MET A 1 14.37 -17.61 3.10
CA MET A 1 14.24 -16.62 3.58
C MET A 1 14.15 -15.50 2.76
N SER A 2 14.96 -15.26 1.91
CA SER A 2 14.82 -14.11 1.11
C SER A 2 13.54 -14.15 0.38
N ALA A 3 13.00 -15.26 0.14
CA ALA A 3 11.76 -15.31 -0.58
C ALA A 3 10.70 -14.55 0.13
N GLU A 4 10.77 -14.49 1.41
CA GLU A 4 9.80 -13.79 2.12
C GLU A 4 9.90 -12.35 1.91
N ASN A 5 11.07 -11.87 1.70
CA ASN A 5 11.23 -10.47 1.52
C ASN A 5 10.66 -10.02 0.23
N ASN A 6 10.53 -10.91 -0.73
CA ASN A 6 10.01 -10.50 -1.98
C ASN A 6 8.55 -10.73 -2.13
N LYS A 7 7.84 -10.60 -1.06
CA LYS A 7 6.45 -10.76 -1.13
C LYS A 7 5.86 -9.72 -2.01
N VAL A 8 5.07 -10.12 -2.98
CA VAL A 8 4.40 -9.19 -3.86
C VAL A 8 2.91 -9.37 -3.66
N ILE A 9 2.21 -8.27 -3.44
CA ILE A 9 0.79 -8.32 -3.22
C ILE A 9 0.09 -7.66 -4.37
N ARG A 10 -1.13 -8.05 -4.66
CA ARG A 10 -1.87 -7.41 -5.72
C ARG A 10 -2.48 -6.14 -5.22
N LEU A 11 -2.63 -5.19 -6.13
CA LEU A 11 -3.17 -3.90 -5.76
C LEU A 11 -4.53 -4.04 -5.09
N LYS A 12 -5.35 -4.92 -5.61
CA LYS A 12 -6.67 -5.09 -5.02
C LYS A 12 -6.57 -5.58 -3.58
N GLN A 13 -5.57 -6.38 -3.30
CA GLN A 13 -5.40 -6.91 -1.96
C GLN A 13 -4.99 -5.78 -1.02
N VAL A 14 -4.09 -4.94 -1.47
CA VAL A 14 -3.66 -3.81 -0.66
C VAL A 14 -4.82 -2.88 -0.39
N ALA A 15 -5.60 -2.60 -1.43
CA ALA A 15 -6.73 -1.71 -1.27
C ALA A 15 -7.71 -2.28 -0.24
N LYS A 16 -7.90 -3.57 -0.28
CA LYS A 16 -8.83 -4.18 0.63
C LYS A 16 -8.30 -4.13 2.05
N GLU A 17 -7.03 -4.43 2.23
CA GLU A 17 -6.45 -4.42 3.55
C GLU A 17 -6.41 -3.04 4.17
N LEU A 18 -6.13 -2.04 3.37
CA LEU A 18 -6.06 -0.69 3.86
C LEU A 18 -7.42 0.00 3.82
N ASN A 19 -8.41 -0.70 3.27
CA ASN A 19 -9.75 -0.14 3.19
C ASN A 19 -9.77 1.17 2.41
N VAL A 20 -9.09 1.19 1.29
CA VAL A 20 -9.09 2.37 0.44
C VAL A 20 -9.32 1.92 -0.98
N GLY A 21 -9.58 2.84 -1.85
CA GLY A 21 -9.83 2.49 -3.24
C GLY A 21 -8.54 2.32 -4.00
N ILE A 22 -8.60 1.53 -5.06
CA ILE A 22 -7.43 1.33 -5.89
C ILE A 22 -6.98 2.65 -6.47
N HIS A 23 -7.94 3.47 -6.88
CA HIS A 23 -7.61 4.76 -7.45
C HIS A 23 -6.82 5.61 -6.45
N THR A 24 -7.21 5.57 -5.21
CA THR A 24 -6.54 6.35 -4.19
C THR A 24 -5.08 5.91 -4.05
N ILE A 25 -4.85 4.61 -4.10
CA ILE A 25 -3.49 4.10 -3.98
C ILE A 25 -2.66 4.53 -5.16
N VAL A 26 -3.22 4.42 -6.37
CA VAL A 26 -2.50 4.78 -7.57
C VAL A 26 -2.14 6.25 -7.55
N GLU A 27 -3.08 7.07 -7.13
CA GLU A 27 -2.82 8.49 -7.06
C GLU A 27 -1.73 8.80 -6.06
N TYR A 28 -1.80 8.19 -4.92
CA TYR A 28 -0.81 8.45 -3.89
C TYR A 28 0.58 8.04 -4.36
N LEU A 29 0.69 6.86 -4.94
CA LEU A 29 1.98 6.39 -5.41
C LEU A 29 2.49 7.26 -6.55
N GLY A 30 1.59 7.76 -7.36
CA GLY A 30 2.00 8.64 -8.44
C GLY A 30 2.64 9.89 -7.91
N LYS A 31 2.12 10.39 -6.82
CA LYS A 31 2.68 11.60 -6.22
C LYS A 31 4.03 11.31 -5.63
N LYS A 32 4.27 10.08 -5.25
CA LYS A 32 5.56 9.71 -4.69
C LYS A 32 6.55 9.34 -5.77
N GLY A 33 6.14 9.43 -7.01
CA GLY A 33 7.04 9.10 -8.09
C GLY A 33 6.99 7.65 -8.52
N LYS A 34 6.05 6.90 -7.98
CA LYS A 34 5.93 5.50 -8.33
C LYS A 34 4.67 5.30 -9.12
N LYS A 35 4.77 5.47 -10.42
CA LYS A 35 3.62 5.31 -11.24
C LYS A 35 3.27 3.87 -11.46
N ILE A 36 2.05 3.49 -11.22
CA ILE A 36 1.60 2.14 -11.47
C ILE A 36 0.27 2.21 -12.17
N ASP A 37 -0.16 1.10 -12.73
CA ASP A 37 -1.43 1.05 -13.43
C ASP A 37 -2.56 0.94 -12.43
N GLU A 38 -3.67 1.54 -12.77
CA GLU A 38 -4.83 1.46 -11.92
C GLU A 38 -5.52 0.14 -12.26
N ASN A 39 -4.95 -0.94 -11.84
CA ASN A 39 -5.41 -2.26 -12.19
C ASN A 39 -5.36 -3.13 -10.95
N PRO A 40 -6.41 -3.84 -10.65
CA PRO A 40 -6.43 -4.66 -9.43
C PRO A 40 -5.35 -5.74 -9.44
N ASN A 41 -4.86 -6.11 -10.61
CA ASN A 41 -3.83 -7.12 -10.68
C ASN A 41 -2.43 -6.56 -10.64
N THR A 42 -2.29 -5.26 -10.53
CA THR A 42 -0.97 -4.65 -10.48
C THR A 42 -0.23 -5.18 -9.26
N LYS A 43 1.02 -5.50 -9.45
CA LYS A 43 1.81 -6.04 -8.35
C LYS A 43 2.40 -4.93 -7.51
N ILE A 44 2.30 -5.09 -6.23
CA ILE A 44 2.81 -4.09 -5.29
C ILE A 44 3.95 -4.69 -4.50
N ASP A 45 5.10 -4.07 -4.53
CA ASP A 45 6.27 -4.53 -3.80
C ASP A 45 6.11 -4.28 -2.33
N SER A 46 6.93 -4.93 -1.55
CA SER A 46 6.85 -4.70 -0.13
C SER A 46 7.22 -3.26 0.21
N ASP A 47 8.08 -2.65 -0.58
CA ASP A 47 8.41 -1.24 -0.35
C ASP A 47 7.18 -0.38 -0.53
N MET A 48 6.46 -0.59 -1.60
CA MET A 48 5.26 0.18 -1.83
C MET A 48 4.21 -0.12 -0.78
N TYR A 49 4.09 -1.37 -0.41
CA TYR A 49 3.12 -1.73 0.59
C TYR A 49 3.46 -1.05 1.92
N ASP A 50 4.72 -1.02 2.24
CA ASP A 50 5.15 -0.39 3.46
C ASP A 50 4.79 1.09 3.46
N LEU A 51 5.02 1.76 2.33
CA LEU A 51 4.67 3.15 2.20
C LEU A 51 3.18 3.35 2.39
N LEU A 52 2.39 2.54 1.71
CA LEU A 52 0.95 2.68 1.79
C LEU A 52 0.46 2.39 3.20
N SER A 53 1.04 1.40 3.81
CA SER A 53 0.63 1.04 5.14
C SER A 53 0.91 2.18 6.11
N LYS A 54 2.05 2.82 5.95
CA LYS A 54 2.38 3.92 6.81
C LYS A 54 1.43 5.09 6.64
N VAL A 55 1.04 5.33 5.40
CA VAL A 55 0.18 6.46 5.15
C VAL A 55 -1.25 6.18 5.56
N PHE A 56 -1.76 5.05 5.13
CA PHE A 56 -3.17 4.79 5.37
C PHE A 56 -3.47 4.13 6.71
N GLN A 57 -2.56 3.33 7.19
CA GLN A 57 -2.80 2.72 8.48
C GLN A 57 -2.16 3.52 9.58
N GLY A 58 -1.16 4.26 9.23
CA GLY A 58 -0.46 5.03 10.24
C GLY A 58 -1.36 5.94 11.02
N GLU A 59 -2.32 6.50 10.35
CA GLU A 59 -3.23 7.38 11.04
C GLU A 59 -3.94 6.67 12.15
N LYS A 60 -4.40 5.48 11.89
CA LYS A 60 -5.08 4.76 12.91
C LYS A 60 -4.14 4.41 14.01
N LYS A 61 -2.95 4.00 13.68
CA LYS A 61 -2.01 3.67 14.69
C LYS A 61 -1.66 4.85 15.53
N LEU A 62 -1.56 5.97 14.92
CA LEU A 62 -1.26 7.17 15.66
C LEU A 62 -2.24 7.37 16.75
N LYS A 63 -3.49 7.20 16.48
CA LYS A 63 -4.49 7.39 17.45
C LYS A 63 -4.27 6.46 18.60
N GLU A 64 -4.00 5.23 18.33
CA GLU A 64 -3.80 4.32 19.39
C GLU A 64 -2.55 4.59 20.12
N ALA A 65 -1.54 4.91 19.41
CA ALA A 65 -0.26 5.15 20.03
C ALA A 65 -0.35 6.28 20.99
N SER A 66 -1.15 7.23 20.68
CA SER A 66 -1.19 8.36 21.57
C SER A 66 -1.79 7.97 22.88
N LYS A 67 -2.41 6.85 22.97
CA LYS A 67 -3.00 6.54 24.21
C LYS A 67 -2.15 6.06 25.14
#